data_73bdb1b215f583b45fa24e5189ff0e39
#
_entry.id   73bdb1b215f583b45fa24e5189ff0e39
#
_cell.length_a   1.000
_cell.length_b   1.000
_cell.length_c   1.000
_cell.angle_alpha   90.00
_cell.angle_beta   90.00
_cell.angle_gamma   90.00
#
_symmetry.space_group_name_H-M   'P 1'
#
loop_
_entity.id
_entity.type
_entity.pdbx_description
1 polymer ?
#
loop_
_entity_poly.entity_id
_entity_poly.type
_entity_poly.pdbx_seq_one_letter_code
_entity_poly.pdbx_strand_id
1 'polypeptide(L)'
;MEIKSEWGRLSKVIMHRPGTEITYAMLAPKPFLFERPFNYSIASKEHQSLENVLKENGVHVDLLENLIVDEAENKRSFRKKLEEKIMSLVSFYGTKDSVEIAKNDMVKNIRYVDSLSLFQALIMEPSIDLKEYVAGIQYPRVYSNLPLANLYFMRDQQAISSGVLIGNMKMQQRRKETDITSFVFQEILGIKTKKIIRGFFEGGDFMPAGDFCLIGTGNRTDETGAMEAINSGVFDFPRIVIVSNPLYDFMDGHDIMVNMHLDTYFNIPAKGIAITSVVLAKSATSRIYARNSNGDYSLESSTTLYNFMKGEGYEFIDLGISEQLSYSSNFLTLSDGKIIAIDSSKVIHKLLAEDVFDAGTRHKILKDMEMRKGKMFPESDAMLRSGIDVIKIDLSEITGGYGGAHCMTSAISRT
;
A
#
# COMPACT_ATOMS: atom_id res chain seq x y z
N MET A 1 0.29 16.88 -12.71
CA MET A 1 -0.08 15.66 -11.97
C MET A 1 -1.46 15.91 -11.43
N GLU A 2 -2.44 15.22 -11.95
CA GLU A 2 -3.82 15.33 -11.50
C GLU A 2 -4.48 13.94 -11.64
N ILE A 3 -4.96 13.37 -10.53
CA ILE A 3 -5.68 12.10 -10.51
C ILE A 3 -7.07 12.37 -9.98
N LYS A 4 -8.08 12.25 -10.86
CA LYS A 4 -9.49 12.50 -10.54
C LYS A 4 -10.32 11.22 -10.40
N SER A 5 -9.86 10.09 -10.95
CA SER A 5 -10.61 8.83 -10.88
C SER A 5 -9.70 7.62 -10.94
N GLU A 6 -10.14 6.49 -10.34
CA GLU A 6 -9.43 5.22 -10.48
C GLU A 6 -9.49 4.66 -11.91
N TRP A 7 -10.55 4.98 -12.69
CA TRP A 7 -10.70 4.52 -14.07
C TRP A 7 -10.00 5.41 -15.11
N GLY A 8 -9.39 6.54 -14.73
CA GLY A 8 -8.54 7.32 -15.64
C GLY A 8 -7.39 6.46 -16.16
N ARG A 9 -6.99 6.66 -17.42
CA ARG A 9 -5.91 5.88 -18.03
C ARG A 9 -4.62 6.04 -17.23
N LEU A 10 -4.15 4.93 -16.67
CA LEU A 10 -2.90 4.88 -15.91
C LEU A 10 -1.71 5.02 -16.86
N SER A 11 -0.86 6.01 -16.64
CA SER A 11 0.31 6.25 -17.47
C SER A 11 1.65 6.08 -16.75
N LYS A 12 1.67 6.25 -15.41
CA LYS A 12 2.90 6.13 -14.63
C LYS A 12 2.63 5.64 -13.21
N VAL A 13 3.47 4.71 -12.73
CA VAL A 13 3.47 4.20 -11.34
C VAL A 13 4.87 4.20 -10.75
N ILE A 14 4.94 4.28 -9.41
CA ILE A 14 6.13 3.89 -8.65
C ILE A 14 5.83 2.57 -7.96
N MET A 15 6.79 1.65 -8.00
CA MET A 15 6.74 0.35 -7.33
C MET A 15 8.05 0.10 -6.56
N HIS A 16 8.02 -0.80 -5.60
CA HIS A 16 9.21 -1.28 -4.91
C HIS A 16 9.21 -2.81 -4.90
N ARG A 17 10.29 -3.41 -5.38
CA ARG A 17 10.44 -4.87 -5.31
C ARG A 17 10.76 -5.28 -3.88
N PRO A 18 10.09 -6.33 -3.34
CA PRO A 18 10.52 -6.88 -2.06
C PRO A 18 11.99 -7.29 -2.13
N GLY A 19 12.77 -6.88 -1.15
CA GLY A 19 14.21 -7.11 -1.05
C GLY A 19 14.61 -7.78 0.26
N THR A 20 15.80 -7.44 0.75
CA THR A 20 16.36 -8.00 2.00
C THR A 20 15.55 -7.62 3.25
N GLU A 21 14.81 -6.52 3.21
CA GLU A 21 14.00 -6.00 4.31
C GLU A 21 12.86 -6.95 4.73
N ILE A 22 12.38 -7.83 3.83
CA ILE A 22 11.33 -8.80 4.17
C ILE A 22 11.84 -10.05 4.90
N THR A 23 13.16 -10.24 5.02
CA THR A 23 13.75 -11.48 5.55
C THR A 23 13.19 -11.82 6.95
N TYR A 24 13.11 -10.83 7.82
CA TYR A 24 12.59 -11.05 9.18
C TYR A 24 11.08 -11.29 9.20
N ALA A 25 10.35 -10.70 8.28
CA ALA A 25 8.92 -10.95 8.11
C ALA A 25 8.63 -12.41 7.69
N MET A 26 9.52 -13.02 6.92
CA MET A 26 9.38 -14.43 6.55
C MET A 26 9.62 -15.38 7.74
N LEU A 27 10.43 -14.97 8.72
CA LEU A 27 10.70 -15.75 9.93
C LEU A 27 9.62 -15.53 11.02
N ALA A 28 9.03 -14.33 11.08
CA ALA A 28 8.02 -13.96 12.07
C ALA A 28 6.95 -13.04 11.43
N PRO A 29 6.03 -13.57 10.63
CA PRO A 29 5.16 -12.74 9.77
C PRO A 29 4.26 -11.77 10.54
N LYS A 30 3.56 -12.23 11.58
CA LYS A 30 2.56 -11.41 12.28
C LYS A 30 3.12 -10.09 12.88
N PRO A 31 4.30 -10.06 13.57
CA PRO A 31 4.91 -8.81 14.04
C PRO A 31 5.25 -7.81 12.92
N PHE A 32 5.48 -8.29 11.71
CA PHE A 32 5.76 -7.46 10.53
C PHE A 32 4.53 -7.20 9.66
N LEU A 33 3.32 -7.51 10.17
CA LEU A 33 2.05 -7.27 9.48
C LEU A 33 1.89 -8.11 8.20
N PHE A 34 2.34 -9.35 8.24
CA PHE A 34 2.13 -10.35 7.20
C PHE A 34 1.11 -11.40 7.67
N GLU A 35 0.26 -11.84 6.76
CA GLU A 35 -0.70 -12.90 7.01
C GLU A 35 0.01 -14.23 7.27
N ARG A 36 1.03 -14.50 6.46
CA ARG A 36 1.80 -15.73 6.44
C ARG A 36 3.19 -15.50 5.84
N PRO A 37 4.16 -16.40 6.08
CA PRO A 37 5.39 -16.39 5.32
C PRO A 37 5.11 -16.76 3.85
N PHE A 38 5.93 -16.30 2.95
CA PHE A 38 5.86 -16.68 1.54
C PHE A 38 7.25 -16.99 0.96
N ASN A 39 7.27 -17.69 -0.17
CA ASN A 39 8.51 -17.97 -0.88
C ASN A 39 8.99 -16.70 -1.60
N TYR A 40 10.09 -16.12 -1.13
CA TYR A 40 10.67 -14.88 -1.68
C TYR A 40 10.92 -14.95 -3.19
N SER A 41 11.50 -16.08 -3.67
CA SER A 41 11.82 -16.23 -5.10
C SER A 41 10.56 -16.24 -5.98
N ILE A 42 9.47 -16.84 -5.50
CA ILE A 42 8.18 -16.86 -6.22
C ILE A 42 7.55 -15.48 -6.15
N ALA A 43 7.46 -14.88 -4.95
CA ALA A 43 6.88 -13.54 -4.76
C ALA A 43 7.59 -12.47 -5.61
N SER A 44 8.93 -12.54 -5.72
CA SER A 44 9.70 -11.64 -6.58
C SER A 44 9.35 -11.79 -8.06
N LYS A 45 9.10 -13.03 -8.54
CA LYS A 45 8.66 -13.29 -9.91
C LYS A 45 7.23 -12.80 -10.15
N GLU A 46 6.35 -12.98 -9.17
CA GLU A 46 4.98 -12.46 -9.24
C GLU A 46 4.99 -10.93 -9.33
N HIS A 47 5.80 -10.24 -8.50
CA HIS A 47 5.97 -8.80 -8.58
C HIS A 47 6.52 -8.36 -9.94
N GLN A 48 7.53 -9.06 -10.45
CA GLN A 48 8.10 -8.79 -11.77
C GLN A 48 7.07 -9.03 -12.89
N SER A 49 6.19 -10.02 -12.75
CA SER A 49 5.09 -10.26 -13.69
C SER A 49 4.14 -9.07 -13.73
N LEU A 50 3.78 -8.50 -12.56
CA LEU A 50 2.98 -7.29 -12.50
C LEU A 50 3.67 -6.10 -13.19
N GLU A 51 4.97 -5.89 -12.97
CA GLU A 51 5.74 -4.86 -13.66
C GLU A 51 5.70 -5.02 -15.19
N ASN A 52 5.88 -6.27 -15.67
CA ASN A 52 5.88 -6.57 -17.10
C ASN A 52 4.51 -6.29 -17.72
N VAL A 53 3.43 -6.76 -17.09
CA VAL A 53 2.05 -6.50 -17.54
C VAL A 53 1.76 -4.99 -17.59
N LEU A 54 2.21 -4.22 -16.62
CA LEU A 54 2.08 -2.76 -16.64
C LEU A 54 2.80 -2.13 -17.85
N LYS A 55 4.06 -2.52 -18.09
CA LYS A 55 4.87 -2.02 -19.21
C LYS A 55 4.28 -2.41 -20.58
N GLU A 56 3.81 -3.64 -20.73
CA GLU A 56 3.13 -4.14 -21.94
C GLU A 56 1.84 -3.39 -22.25
N ASN A 57 1.18 -2.83 -21.21
CA ASN A 57 0.00 -1.97 -21.35
C ASN A 57 0.32 -0.47 -21.44
N GLY A 58 1.60 -0.12 -21.67
CA GLY A 58 2.04 1.26 -21.89
C GLY A 58 2.16 2.10 -20.62
N VAL A 59 2.19 1.48 -19.45
CA VAL A 59 2.41 2.16 -18.18
C VAL A 59 3.91 2.29 -17.91
N HIS A 60 4.37 3.50 -17.66
CA HIS A 60 5.75 3.72 -17.22
C HIS A 60 5.91 3.29 -15.75
N VAL A 61 6.83 2.36 -15.51
CA VAL A 61 7.09 1.82 -14.16
C VAL A 61 8.45 2.31 -13.68
N ASP A 62 8.44 3.15 -12.67
CA ASP A 62 9.63 3.51 -11.90
C ASP A 62 9.78 2.56 -10.70
N LEU A 63 10.97 2.02 -10.49
CA LEU A 63 11.30 1.29 -9.29
C LEU A 63 11.96 2.22 -8.27
N LEU A 64 11.50 2.20 -7.03
CA LEU A 64 11.98 3.06 -5.95
C LEU A 64 13.49 2.96 -5.76
N GLU A 65 14.04 1.74 -5.79
CA GLU A 65 15.49 1.48 -5.71
C GLU A 65 16.21 2.19 -6.86
N ASN A 66 15.77 1.97 -8.11
CA ASN A 66 16.41 2.56 -9.28
C ASN A 66 16.36 4.10 -9.22
N LEU A 67 15.21 4.68 -8.84
CA LEU A 67 15.09 6.14 -8.70
C LEU A 67 16.14 6.72 -7.75
N ILE A 68 16.37 6.06 -6.61
CA ILE A 68 17.32 6.55 -5.60
C ILE A 68 18.76 6.26 -6.03
N VAL A 69 19.05 5.07 -6.52
CA VAL A 69 20.40 4.66 -6.92
C VAL A 69 20.89 5.48 -8.12
N ASP A 70 20.09 5.52 -9.19
CA ASP A 70 20.45 6.26 -10.42
C ASP A 70 20.63 7.75 -10.14
N GLU A 71 19.75 8.36 -9.32
CA GLU A 71 19.88 9.78 -8.99
C GLU A 71 21.14 10.04 -8.13
N ALA A 72 21.48 9.12 -7.22
CA ALA A 72 22.69 9.24 -6.39
C ALA A 72 23.97 9.07 -7.21
N GLU A 73 23.97 8.26 -8.26
CA GLU A 73 25.11 8.09 -9.16
C GLU A 73 25.28 9.26 -10.14
N ASN A 74 24.17 9.84 -10.59
CA ASN A 74 24.19 10.89 -11.59
C ASN A 74 24.29 12.31 -11.00
N LYS A 75 23.88 12.53 -9.72
CA LYS A 75 23.84 13.86 -9.11
C LYS A 75 24.54 13.90 -7.75
N ARG A 76 25.73 14.50 -7.72
CA ARG A 76 26.53 14.64 -6.49
C ARG A 76 25.77 15.35 -5.35
N SER A 77 24.91 16.32 -5.65
CA SER A 77 24.09 17.02 -4.65
C SER A 77 23.08 16.09 -3.99
N PHE A 78 22.42 15.22 -4.75
CA PHE A 78 21.50 14.24 -4.22
C PHE A 78 22.25 13.14 -3.45
N ARG A 79 23.36 12.67 -4.00
CA ARG A 79 24.24 11.71 -3.31
C ARG A 79 24.62 12.18 -1.89
N LYS A 80 25.00 13.45 -1.75
CA LYS A 80 25.31 14.03 -0.45
C LYS A 80 24.10 14.02 0.51
N LYS A 81 22.91 14.36 0.02
CA LYS A 81 21.67 14.29 0.81
C LYS A 81 21.34 12.86 1.27
N LEU A 82 21.55 11.88 0.40
CA LEU A 82 21.38 10.47 0.72
C LEU A 82 22.38 10.04 1.83
N GLU A 83 23.65 10.39 1.70
CA GLU A 83 24.67 10.12 2.73
C GLU A 83 24.29 10.75 4.08
N GLU A 84 23.86 12.01 4.10
CA GLU A 84 23.42 12.71 5.31
C GLU A 84 22.19 12.00 5.93
N LYS A 85 21.24 11.57 5.11
CA LYS A 85 20.07 10.81 5.57
C LYS A 85 20.48 9.49 6.21
N ILE A 86 21.36 8.71 5.58
CA ILE A 86 21.87 7.44 6.15
C ILE A 86 22.62 7.68 7.46
N MET A 87 23.48 8.68 7.52
CA MET A 87 24.19 9.01 8.77
C MET A 87 23.25 9.36 9.93
N SER A 88 22.07 9.91 9.62
CA SER A 88 21.05 10.21 10.65
C SER A 88 20.25 8.98 11.10
N LEU A 89 20.21 7.91 10.29
CA LEU A 89 19.46 6.69 10.57
C LEU A 89 20.30 5.63 11.29
N VAL A 90 21.60 5.55 10.98
CA VAL A 90 22.49 4.55 11.60
C VAL A 90 22.74 4.90 13.07
N SER A 91 22.50 3.92 13.94
CA SER A 91 22.73 4.06 15.37
C SER A 91 23.94 3.22 15.80
N PHE A 92 24.77 3.80 16.67
CA PHE A 92 25.89 3.10 17.31
C PHE A 92 25.68 3.02 18.82
N TYR A 93 25.94 1.86 19.40
CA TYR A 93 25.92 1.60 20.84
C TYR A 93 27.27 1.09 21.29
N GLY A 94 27.68 1.39 22.53
CA GLY A 94 28.95 1.02 23.10
C GLY A 94 29.45 2.04 24.15
N THR A 95 30.74 2.05 24.43
CA THR A 95 31.33 3.10 25.21
C THR A 95 31.28 4.43 24.46
N LYS A 96 31.36 5.55 25.20
CA LYS A 96 31.35 6.90 24.59
C LYS A 96 32.41 7.03 23.51
N ASP A 97 33.62 6.59 23.83
CA ASP A 97 34.78 6.72 22.93
C ASP A 97 34.63 5.84 21.69
N SER A 98 34.16 4.58 21.83
CA SER A 98 33.94 3.69 20.68
C SER A 98 32.83 4.20 19.76
N VAL A 99 31.75 4.76 20.30
CA VAL A 99 30.66 5.37 19.51
C VAL A 99 31.17 6.60 18.75
N GLU A 100 31.98 7.45 19.38
CA GLU A 100 32.53 8.63 18.73
C GLU A 100 33.50 8.25 17.59
N ILE A 101 34.38 7.28 17.82
CA ILE A 101 35.28 6.74 16.79
C ILE A 101 34.46 6.19 15.61
N ALA A 102 33.44 5.35 15.85
CA ALA A 102 32.63 4.74 14.82
C ALA A 102 31.85 5.78 13.98
N LYS A 103 31.28 6.81 14.62
CA LYS A 103 30.64 7.93 13.94
C LYS A 103 31.60 8.71 13.06
N ASN A 104 32.79 9.01 13.56
CA ASN A 104 33.82 9.71 12.79
C ASN A 104 34.31 8.89 11.60
N ASP A 105 34.43 7.58 11.76
CA ASP A 105 34.82 6.69 10.67
C ASP A 105 33.67 6.56 9.63
N MET A 106 32.42 6.49 10.04
CA MET A 106 31.29 6.52 9.13
C MET A 106 31.29 7.80 8.28
N VAL A 107 31.48 8.97 8.87
CA VAL A 107 31.55 10.26 8.15
C VAL A 107 32.68 10.25 7.11
N LYS A 108 33.84 9.66 7.42
CA LYS A 108 34.95 9.55 6.46
C LYS A 108 34.69 8.58 5.34
N ASN A 109 34.03 7.47 5.64
CA ASN A 109 33.95 6.30 4.77
C ASN A 109 32.69 6.26 3.91
N ILE A 110 31.58 6.90 4.33
CA ILE A 110 30.28 6.81 3.66
C ILE A 110 30.32 7.20 2.17
N ARG A 111 31.20 8.13 1.80
CA ARG A 111 31.40 8.55 0.42
C ARG A 111 31.96 7.46 -0.50
N TYR A 112 32.55 6.40 0.07
CA TYR A 112 33.06 5.25 -0.68
C TYR A 112 32.09 4.08 -0.75
N VAL A 113 30.99 4.15 -0.01
CA VAL A 113 29.91 3.16 -0.07
C VAL A 113 29.17 3.33 -1.37
N ASP A 114 28.90 2.27 -2.13
CA ASP A 114 28.13 2.35 -3.36
C ASP A 114 26.65 2.73 -3.10
N SER A 115 25.97 3.23 -4.14
CA SER A 115 24.61 3.76 -4.00
C SER A 115 23.58 2.68 -3.62
N LEU A 116 23.77 1.45 -4.08
CA LEU A 116 22.89 0.33 -3.72
C LEU A 116 23.02 -0.04 -2.25
N SER A 117 24.24 -0.10 -1.72
CA SER A 117 24.49 -0.35 -0.29
C SER A 117 23.90 0.75 0.58
N LEU A 118 23.94 2.01 0.13
CA LEU A 118 23.25 3.11 0.82
C LEU A 118 21.74 2.94 0.81
N PHE A 119 21.16 2.55 -0.33
CA PHE A 119 19.73 2.26 -0.40
C PHE A 119 19.34 1.12 0.55
N GLN A 120 20.11 0.04 0.60
CA GLN A 120 19.88 -1.05 1.55
C GLN A 120 19.98 -0.58 3.01
N ALA A 121 20.95 0.25 3.35
CA ALA A 121 21.05 0.85 4.69
C ALA A 121 19.82 1.73 5.01
N LEU A 122 19.27 2.44 4.02
CA LEU A 122 18.07 3.27 4.17
C LEU A 122 16.84 2.44 4.57
N ILE A 123 16.62 1.27 3.96
CA ILE A 123 15.44 0.43 4.19
C ILE A 123 15.60 -0.55 5.36
N MET A 124 16.86 -0.84 5.77
CA MET A 124 17.17 -1.78 6.86
C MET A 124 17.39 -1.08 8.20
N GLU A 125 17.74 0.21 8.21
CA GLU A 125 18.05 1.00 9.43
C GLU A 125 18.99 0.28 10.41
N PRO A 126 20.25 0.07 10.05
CA PRO A 126 21.17 -0.69 10.87
C PRO A 126 21.47 0.00 12.19
N SER A 127 21.51 -0.79 13.26
CA SER A 127 22.08 -0.43 14.57
C SER A 127 23.28 -1.31 14.83
N ILE A 128 24.39 -0.71 15.19
CA ILE A 128 25.67 -1.38 15.42
C ILE A 128 26.05 -1.23 16.89
N ASP A 129 26.02 -2.34 17.61
CA ASP A 129 26.45 -2.40 19.01
C ASP A 129 27.92 -2.85 19.05
N LEU A 130 28.79 -1.92 19.41
CA LEU A 130 30.23 -2.11 19.48
C LEU A 130 30.58 -2.77 20.81
N LYS A 131 30.96 -4.04 20.79
CA LYS A 131 31.40 -4.79 21.94
C LYS A 131 32.92 -4.77 22.03
N GLU A 132 33.43 -4.62 23.23
CA GLU A 132 34.86 -4.82 23.50
C GLU A 132 35.18 -6.30 23.61
N TYR A 133 36.26 -6.70 22.97
CA TYR A 133 36.78 -8.07 23.03
C TYR A 133 37.93 -8.15 24.03
N VAL A 134 38.14 -9.34 24.59
CA VAL A 134 39.35 -9.64 25.37
C VAL A 134 40.58 -9.40 24.49
N ALA A 135 41.47 -8.50 24.84
CA ALA A 135 42.61 -8.04 24.06
C ALA A 135 42.42 -6.75 23.23
N GLY A 136 41.39 -5.95 23.52
CA GLY A 136 41.20 -4.62 22.89
C GLY A 136 40.69 -4.65 21.46
N ILE A 137 40.26 -5.82 20.95
CA ILE A 137 39.65 -5.94 19.65
C ILE A 137 38.12 -5.80 19.81
N GLN A 138 37.55 -4.81 19.12
CA GLN A 138 36.08 -4.67 19.04
C GLN A 138 35.47 -5.62 18.05
N TYR A 139 34.29 -6.17 18.37
CA TYR A 139 33.43 -6.86 17.45
C TYR A 139 32.02 -6.29 17.48
N PRO A 140 31.33 -6.16 16.36
CA PRO A 140 29.99 -5.62 16.34
C PRO A 140 28.93 -6.70 16.56
N ARG A 141 27.80 -6.29 17.16
CA ARG A 141 26.50 -6.94 16.95
C ARG A 141 25.66 -6.02 16.09
N VAL A 142 25.12 -6.53 15.00
CA VAL A 142 24.31 -5.73 14.08
C VAL A 142 22.85 -6.11 14.24
N TYR A 143 22.01 -5.09 14.36
CA TYR A 143 20.57 -5.21 14.41
C TYR A 143 19.99 -4.36 13.29
N SER A 144 18.85 -4.80 12.71
CA SER A 144 17.97 -3.93 11.99
C SER A 144 16.86 -3.49 12.94
N ASN A 145 16.68 -2.18 13.13
CA ASN A 145 15.72 -1.68 14.12
C ASN A 145 14.29 -2.00 13.73
N LEU A 146 13.88 -1.52 12.54
CA LEU A 146 12.58 -1.77 11.93
C LEU A 146 12.79 -1.79 10.42
N PRO A 147 13.19 -2.95 9.84
CA PRO A 147 13.29 -3.06 8.39
C PRO A 147 11.93 -2.78 7.77
N LEU A 148 11.91 -2.03 6.66
CA LEU A 148 10.69 -1.56 6.04
C LEU A 148 10.05 -2.66 5.20
N ALA A 149 9.69 -3.77 5.85
CA ALA A 149 9.24 -5.00 5.21
C ALA A 149 7.97 -4.83 4.37
N ASN A 150 7.15 -3.81 4.66
CA ASN A 150 5.92 -3.53 3.91
C ASN A 150 6.08 -2.44 2.84
N LEU A 151 7.31 -1.97 2.57
CA LEU A 151 7.58 -0.88 1.61
C LEU A 151 7.12 -1.21 0.19
N TYR A 152 7.06 -2.50 -0.19
CA TYR A 152 6.57 -2.90 -1.51
C TYR A 152 5.07 -2.63 -1.72
N PHE A 153 4.30 -2.35 -0.66
CA PHE A 153 2.95 -1.79 -0.76
C PHE A 153 3.02 -0.26 -0.93
N MET A 154 3.39 0.18 -2.12
CA MET A 154 3.66 1.59 -2.44
C MET A 154 2.42 2.48 -2.48
N ARG A 155 1.21 1.94 -2.28
CA ARG A 155 -0.05 2.68 -2.25
C ARG A 155 -0.21 3.50 -0.96
N ASP A 156 0.21 2.94 0.17
CA ASP A 156 -0.25 3.39 1.48
C ASP A 156 0.47 4.64 1.99
N GLN A 157 1.71 4.90 1.54
CA GLN A 157 2.53 6.00 2.03
C GLN A 157 2.02 7.38 1.62
N GLN A 158 1.21 7.48 0.57
CA GLN A 158 0.72 8.75 0.04
C GLN A 158 -0.60 8.60 -0.72
N ALA A 159 -1.34 9.71 -0.80
CA ALA A 159 -2.44 9.88 -1.74
C ALA A 159 -2.09 10.97 -2.76
N ILE A 160 -2.46 10.74 -4.02
CA ILE A 160 -2.16 11.65 -5.13
C ILE A 160 -3.46 12.07 -5.81
N SER A 161 -3.70 13.39 -5.89
CA SER A 161 -4.82 13.99 -6.61
C SER A 161 -4.35 15.24 -7.36
N SER A 162 -4.71 16.46 -6.95
CA SER A 162 -4.16 17.71 -7.50
C SER A 162 -2.75 18.01 -6.99
N GLY A 163 -2.25 17.22 -6.06
CA GLY A 163 -0.92 17.24 -5.46
C GLY A 163 -0.62 15.94 -4.77
N VAL A 164 0.44 15.91 -3.97
CA VAL A 164 0.85 14.74 -3.19
C VAL A 164 0.65 15.01 -1.71
N LEU A 165 -0.16 14.16 -1.07
CA LEU A 165 -0.36 14.13 0.38
C LEU A 165 0.39 12.93 0.94
N ILE A 166 1.46 13.18 1.67
CA ILE A 166 2.21 12.14 2.39
C ILE A 166 1.41 11.75 3.65
N GLY A 167 1.20 10.47 3.81
CA GLY A 167 0.47 9.90 4.93
C GLY A 167 1.24 10.00 6.26
N ASN A 168 0.54 9.63 7.33
CA ASN A 168 1.10 9.33 8.63
C ASN A 168 0.64 7.92 9.01
N MET A 169 1.54 6.96 8.86
CA MET A 169 1.21 5.54 9.05
C MET A 169 0.89 5.23 10.51
N LYS A 170 -0.19 4.54 10.77
CA LYS A 170 -0.61 4.18 12.13
C LYS A 170 0.32 3.14 12.76
N MET A 171 0.69 2.13 11.97
CA MET A 171 1.53 1.04 12.46
C MET A 171 2.99 1.48 12.52
N GLN A 172 3.60 1.31 13.69
CA GLN A 172 4.96 1.76 13.96
C GLN A 172 5.97 1.18 12.96
N GLN A 173 5.78 -0.07 12.54
CA GLN A 173 6.64 -0.77 11.58
C GLN A 173 6.70 -0.06 10.22
N ARG A 174 5.66 0.73 9.87
CA ARG A 174 5.52 1.38 8.58
C ARG A 174 5.78 2.89 8.58
N ARG A 175 5.92 3.52 9.75
CA ARG A 175 5.98 5.00 9.87
C ARG A 175 7.07 5.64 9.05
N LYS A 176 8.23 4.99 8.92
CA LYS A 176 9.37 5.55 8.19
C LYS A 176 9.30 5.35 6.68
N GLU A 177 8.38 4.52 6.20
CA GLU A 177 8.13 4.37 4.75
C GLU A 177 7.78 5.72 4.11
N THR A 178 6.98 6.55 4.80
CA THR A 178 6.56 7.88 4.32
C THR A 178 7.71 8.87 4.20
N ASP A 179 8.78 8.72 4.98
CA ASP A 179 9.96 9.58 4.90
C ASP A 179 10.80 9.27 3.65
N ILE A 180 10.78 8.00 3.18
CA ILE A 180 11.44 7.61 1.93
C ILE A 180 10.65 8.13 0.73
N THR A 181 9.33 7.93 0.70
CA THR A 181 8.51 8.39 -0.41
C THR A 181 8.51 9.92 -0.50
N SER A 182 8.39 10.62 0.63
CA SER A 182 8.54 12.08 0.68
C SER A 182 9.89 12.55 0.12
N PHE A 183 10.98 11.88 0.47
CA PHE A 183 12.32 12.19 -0.05
C PHE A 183 12.40 12.02 -1.56
N VAL A 184 11.81 10.95 -2.11
CA VAL A 184 11.76 10.72 -3.56
C VAL A 184 10.92 11.78 -4.26
N PHE A 185 9.71 12.09 -3.76
CA PHE A 185 8.86 13.11 -4.38
C PHE A 185 9.54 14.48 -4.42
N GLN A 186 10.17 14.89 -3.32
CA GLN A 186 10.76 16.21 -3.19
C GLN A 186 12.11 16.32 -3.92
N GLU A 187 13.01 15.38 -3.72
CA GLU A 187 14.41 15.51 -4.13
C GLU A 187 14.69 14.94 -5.52
N ILE A 188 13.91 13.94 -5.97
CA ILE A 188 14.08 13.31 -7.28
C ILE A 188 13.06 13.84 -8.27
N LEU A 189 11.77 13.83 -7.91
CA LEU A 189 10.70 14.22 -8.81
C LEU A 189 10.42 15.73 -8.81
N GLY A 190 10.99 16.48 -7.88
CA GLY A 190 10.80 17.93 -7.75
C GLY A 190 9.38 18.37 -7.40
N ILE A 191 8.60 17.46 -6.76
CA ILE A 191 7.19 17.68 -6.44
C ILE A 191 7.06 18.12 -4.98
N LYS A 192 6.41 19.27 -4.77
CA LYS A 192 6.07 19.69 -3.40
C LYS A 192 5.01 18.77 -2.81
N THR A 193 5.26 18.32 -1.60
CA THR A 193 4.35 17.46 -0.85
C THR A 193 3.73 18.20 0.33
N LYS A 194 2.49 17.82 0.69
CA LYS A 194 1.92 18.10 2.01
C LYS A 194 2.00 16.82 2.85
N LYS A 195 2.05 16.94 4.16
CA LYS A 195 2.17 15.79 5.07
C LYS A 195 1.08 15.87 6.14
N ILE A 196 0.47 14.73 6.47
CA ILE A 196 -0.41 14.59 7.63
C ILE A 196 0.42 14.64 8.90
N ILE A 197 0.07 15.54 9.79
CA ILE A 197 0.79 15.77 11.06
C ILE A 197 -0.03 15.26 12.26
N ARG A 198 -1.36 15.42 12.20
CA ARG A 198 -2.27 15.00 13.26
C ARG A 198 -3.11 13.83 12.80
N GLY A 199 -3.28 12.82 13.68
CA GLY A 199 -3.97 11.60 13.34
C GLY A 199 -3.17 10.72 12.38
N PHE A 200 -3.84 9.72 11.82
CA PHE A 200 -3.26 8.76 10.90
C PHE A 200 -4.02 8.77 9.57
N PHE A 201 -3.29 8.68 8.47
CA PHE A 201 -3.83 8.59 7.13
C PHE A 201 -2.94 7.72 6.27
N GLU A 202 -3.52 6.74 5.58
CA GLU A 202 -2.84 5.82 4.67
C GLU A 202 -3.54 5.84 3.30
N GLY A 203 -2.75 5.81 2.21
CA GLY A 203 -3.25 6.02 0.85
C GLY A 203 -4.17 4.91 0.32
N GLY A 204 -4.15 3.70 0.91
CA GLY A 204 -5.10 2.62 0.59
C GLY A 204 -6.56 2.96 0.96
N ASP A 205 -6.76 3.97 1.80
CA ASP A 205 -8.07 4.52 2.15
C ASP A 205 -8.54 5.65 1.21
N PHE A 206 -7.72 6.11 0.27
CA PHE A 206 -8.09 7.16 -0.68
C PHE A 206 -8.46 6.58 -2.04
N MET A 207 -9.67 6.91 -2.52
CA MET A 207 -10.17 6.46 -3.82
C MET A 207 -10.88 7.59 -4.57
N PRO A 208 -10.26 8.14 -5.63
CA PRO A 208 -10.86 9.19 -6.45
C PRO A 208 -11.90 8.60 -7.41
N ALA A 209 -13.05 9.26 -7.54
CA ALA A 209 -14.20 8.77 -8.28
C ALA A 209 -14.88 9.84 -9.18
N GLY A 210 -14.08 10.68 -9.85
CA GLY A 210 -14.55 11.72 -10.78
C GLY A 210 -15.02 12.97 -10.06
N ASP A 211 -16.30 13.06 -9.75
CA ASP A 211 -16.89 14.24 -9.09
C ASP A 211 -16.81 14.17 -7.56
N PHE A 212 -16.35 13.08 -7.01
CA PHE A 212 -16.11 12.91 -5.58
C PHE A 212 -14.89 12.01 -5.33
N CYS A 213 -14.44 11.98 -4.10
CA CYS A 213 -13.52 10.94 -3.65
C CYS A 213 -14.03 10.30 -2.35
N LEU A 214 -13.59 9.06 -2.11
CA LEU A 214 -13.84 8.33 -0.88
C LEU A 214 -12.59 8.35 -0.02
N ILE A 215 -12.75 8.47 1.29
CA ILE A 215 -11.70 8.33 2.30
C ILE A 215 -12.19 7.31 3.34
N GLY A 216 -11.57 6.13 3.36
CA GLY A 216 -11.82 5.13 4.39
C GLY A 216 -11.33 5.59 5.76
N THR A 217 -12.06 5.23 6.83
CA THR A 217 -11.61 5.39 8.22
C THR A 217 -11.83 4.11 9.00
N GLY A 218 -10.87 3.76 9.86
CA GLY A 218 -10.95 2.50 10.62
C GLY A 218 -9.62 2.13 11.28
N ASN A 219 -9.13 0.97 10.95
CA ASN A 219 -7.92 0.41 11.57
C ASN A 219 -6.63 1.15 11.23
N ARG A 220 -6.58 1.89 10.11
CA ARG A 220 -5.40 2.58 9.61
C ARG A 220 -5.59 4.09 9.59
N THR A 221 -6.46 4.59 8.76
CA THR A 221 -6.82 6.01 8.77
C THR A 221 -7.82 6.28 9.89
N ASP A 222 -7.54 7.25 10.73
CA ASP A 222 -8.49 7.70 11.76
C ASP A 222 -9.22 8.98 11.33
N GLU A 223 -10.23 9.36 12.10
CA GLU A 223 -11.06 10.54 11.85
C GLU A 223 -10.24 11.83 11.78
N THR A 224 -9.24 11.97 12.67
CA THR A 224 -8.38 13.16 12.71
C THR A 224 -7.53 13.27 11.45
N GLY A 225 -6.93 12.16 11.00
CA GLY A 225 -6.14 12.13 9.77
C GLY A 225 -7.00 12.36 8.52
N ALA A 226 -8.20 11.77 8.47
CA ALA A 226 -9.16 12.00 7.38
C ALA A 226 -9.57 13.47 7.27
N MET A 227 -9.88 14.12 8.40
CA MET A 227 -10.23 15.54 8.42
C MET A 227 -9.04 16.44 8.06
N GLU A 228 -7.82 16.10 8.50
CA GLU A 228 -6.62 16.83 8.06
C GLU A 228 -6.37 16.65 6.57
N ALA A 229 -6.63 15.46 6.02
CA ALA A 229 -6.52 15.19 4.59
C ALA A 229 -7.52 16.01 3.77
N ILE A 230 -8.78 16.11 4.19
CA ILE A 230 -9.81 16.98 3.58
C ILE A 230 -9.33 18.44 3.55
N ASN A 231 -8.81 18.93 4.65
CA ASN A 231 -8.37 20.33 4.79
C ASN A 231 -6.98 20.59 4.19
N SER A 232 -6.31 19.55 3.67
CA SER A 232 -4.98 19.69 3.07
C SER A 232 -4.97 20.55 1.80
N GLY A 233 -6.11 20.64 1.10
CA GLY A 233 -6.22 21.27 -0.22
C GLY A 233 -5.54 20.46 -1.34
N VAL A 234 -5.19 19.19 -1.08
CA VAL A 234 -4.70 18.26 -2.11
C VAL A 234 -5.85 17.58 -2.82
N PHE A 235 -6.98 17.38 -2.14
CA PHE A 235 -8.17 16.75 -2.69
C PHE A 235 -9.13 17.82 -3.23
N ASP A 236 -9.06 18.02 -4.55
CA ASP A 236 -9.87 19.02 -5.23
C ASP A 236 -11.12 18.37 -5.88
N PHE A 237 -12.09 17.98 -5.03
CA PHE A 237 -13.34 17.38 -5.43
C PHE A 237 -14.54 18.22 -4.95
N PRO A 238 -15.66 18.26 -5.68
CA PRO A 238 -16.89 18.88 -5.20
C PRO A 238 -17.40 18.25 -3.91
N ARG A 239 -17.23 16.93 -3.76
CA ARG A 239 -17.65 16.17 -2.57
C ARG A 239 -16.54 15.22 -2.12
N ILE A 240 -16.42 15.09 -0.80
CA ILE A 240 -15.53 14.09 -0.17
C ILE A 240 -16.40 13.24 0.76
N VAL A 241 -16.28 11.94 0.66
CA VAL A 241 -17.08 10.98 1.43
C VAL A 241 -16.18 10.21 2.39
N ILE A 242 -16.38 10.42 3.69
CA ILE A 242 -15.70 9.62 4.72
C ILE A 242 -16.50 8.34 4.92
N VAL A 243 -15.86 7.20 4.66
CA VAL A 243 -16.41 5.85 4.78
C VAL A 243 -15.84 5.18 6.01
N SER A 244 -16.70 4.84 6.97
CA SER A 244 -16.27 4.01 8.11
C SER A 244 -16.12 2.56 7.64
N ASN A 245 -14.87 2.09 7.56
CA ASN A 245 -14.57 0.73 7.10
C ASN A 245 -15.23 -0.30 8.05
N PRO A 246 -15.99 -1.26 7.52
CA PRO A 246 -16.72 -2.21 8.35
C PRO A 246 -15.75 -3.16 9.08
N LEU A 247 -16.05 -3.45 10.33
CA LEU A 247 -15.37 -4.46 11.10
C LEU A 247 -16.07 -5.82 10.87
N TYR A 248 -15.43 -6.73 10.21
CA TYR A 248 -15.62 -8.20 10.10
C TYR A 248 -17.00 -8.81 10.41
N ASP A 249 -17.96 -8.70 9.52
CA ASP A 249 -19.28 -9.32 9.73
C ASP A 249 -19.34 -10.80 9.29
N PHE A 250 -18.25 -11.39 8.78
CA PHE A 250 -18.28 -12.75 8.25
C PHE A 250 -17.15 -13.68 8.70
N MET A 251 -16.23 -13.22 9.53
CA MET A 251 -15.17 -14.03 10.14
C MET A 251 -15.43 -14.24 11.64
N ASP A 252 -15.20 -15.43 12.13
CA ASP A 252 -15.35 -15.74 13.56
C ASP A 252 -14.14 -15.27 14.39
N GLY A 253 -12.99 -15.03 13.77
CA GLY A 253 -11.80 -14.45 14.37
C GLY A 253 -11.59 -13.01 13.94
N HIS A 254 -10.97 -12.20 14.80
CA HIS A 254 -10.65 -10.81 14.48
C HIS A 254 -9.26 -10.68 13.84
N ASP A 255 -9.15 -10.90 12.54
CA ASP A 255 -7.98 -10.42 11.81
C ASP A 255 -8.21 -8.97 11.36
N ILE A 256 -7.67 -8.04 12.13
CA ILE A 256 -7.78 -6.60 11.91
C ILE A 256 -7.15 -6.13 10.58
N MET A 257 -6.50 -7.03 9.86
CA MET A 257 -5.82 -6.72 8.61
C MET A 257 -6.71 -6.95 7.38
N VAL A 258 -7.79 -7.72 7.48
CA VAL A 258 -8.61 -8.11 6.32
C VAL A 258 -9.33 -6.93 5.69
N ASN A 259 -9.91 -6.02 6.50
CA ASN A 259 -10.56 -4.79 6.02
C ASN A 259 -9.81 -3.55 6.52
N MET A 260 -8.48 -3.57 6.44
CA MET A 260 -7.66 -2.50 7.00
C MET A 260 -7.81 -1.17 6.25
N HIS A 261 -8.02 -1.22 4.94
CA HIS A 261 -8.21 -0.07 4.07
C HIS A 261 -9.46 -0.23 3.21
N LEU A 262 -9.93 0.87 2.64
CA LEU A 262 -11.06 0.88 1.70
C LEU A 262 -10.79 -0.03 0.48
N ASP A 263 -9.60 0.01 -0.09
CA ASP A 263 -9.21 -0.77 -1.27
C ASP A 263 -9.09 -2.28 -1.03
N THR A 264 -9.16 -2.72 0.22
CA THR A 264 -9.18 -4.16 0.54
C THR A 264 -10.55 -4.81 0.41
N TYR A 265 -11.65 -4.01 0.32
CA TYR A 265 -13.00 -4.56 0.15
C TYR A 265 -13.84 -3.83 -0.89
N PHE A 266 -13.38 -2.70 -1.43
CA PHE A 266 -14.08 -1.87 -2.41
C PHE A 266 -13.10 -1.33 -3.45
N ASN A 267 -13.48 -1.34 -4.75
CA ASN A 267 -12.69 -0.70 -5.79
C ASN A 267 -13.55 -0.39 -7.04
N ILE A 268 -13.05 0.44 -7.95
CA ILE A 268 -13.77 0.97 -9.12
C ILE A 268 -13.05 0.57 -10.41
N PRO A 269 -13.55 -0.43 -11.17
CA PRO A 269 -12.93 -0.88 -12.41
C PRO A 269 -13.29 0.00 -13.61
N ALA A 270 -14.45 0.68 -13.55
CA ALA A 270 -14.98 1.53 -14.61
C ALA A 270 -15.90 2.59 -14.04
N LYS A 271 -16.15 3.66 -14.80
CA LYS A 271 -17.15 4.65 -14.43
C LYS A 271 -18.53 3.98 -14.28
N GLY A 272 -19.14 4.16 -13.11
CA GLY A 272 -20.46 3.60 -12.81
C GLY A 272 -20.47 2.12 -12.42
N ILE A 273 -19.33 1.45 -12.27
CA ILE A 273 -19.23 0.08 -11.77
C ILE A 273 -18.33 0.04 -10.54
N ALA A 274 -18.77 -0.63 -9.48
CA ALA A 274 -17.99 -0.91 -8.29
C ALA A 274 -17.93 -2.43 -8.03
N ILE A 275 -16.76 -2.91 -7.61
CA ILE A 275 -16.54 -4.30 -7.19
C ILE A 275 -16.29 -4.29 -5.68
N THR A 276 -17.15 -4.99 -4.94
CA THR A 276 -17.11 -4.98 -3.48
C THR A 276 -17.89 -6.16 -2.89
N SER A 277 -17.61 -6.51 -1.64
CA SER A 277 -18.59 -7.26 -0.86
C SER A 277 -19.77 -6.33 -0.53
N VAL A 278 -20.94 -6.63 -1.12
CA VAL A 278 -22.16 -5.83 -0.91
C VAL A 278 -22.60 -5.85 0.56
N VAL A 279 -22.30 -6.92 1.29
CA VAL A 279 -22.55 -6.99 2.74
C VAL A 279 -21.74 -5.94 3.47
N LEU A 280 -20.45 -5.83 3.17
CA LEU A 280 -19.57 -4.82 3.77
C LEU A 280 -19.96 -3.40 3.36
N ALA A 281 -20.27 -3.16 2.07
CA ALA A 281 -20.69 -1.86 1.59
C ALA A 281 -22.01 -1.36 2.23
N LYS A 282 -22.91 -2.28 2.58
CA LYS A 282 -24.16 -1.97 3.30
C LYS A 282 -23.95 -1.65 4.78
N SER A 283 -22.91 -2.20 5.41
CA SER A 283 -22.56 -1.92 6.81
C SER A 283 -21.67 -0.68 6.96
N ALA A 284 -20.94 -0.29 5.90
CA ALA A 284 -20.06 0.87 5.88
C ALA A 284 -20.84 2.19 5.91
N THR A 285 -20.83 2.88 7.05
CA THR A 285 -21.43 4.22 7.18
C THR A 285 -20.60 5.24 6.42
N SER A 286 -21.28 6.11 5.66
CA SER A 286 -20.65 7.14 4.83
C SER A 286 -21.19 8.52 5.19
N ARG A 287 -20.30 9.47 5.42
CA ARG A 287 -20.60 10.89 5.67
C ARG A 287 -20.13 11.70 4.48
N ILE A 288 -21.04 12.43 3.87
CA ILE A 288 -20.82 13.21 2.65
C ILE A 288 -20.52 14.65 3.07
N TYR A 289 -19.35 15.13 2.68
CA TYR A 289 -18.92 16.51 2.85
C TYR A 289 -18.94 17.21 1.50
N ALA A 290 -19.71 18.27 1.38
CA ALA A 290 -19.78 19.11 0.19
C ALA A 290 -18.90 20.36 0.35
N ARG A 291 -18.28 20.79 -0.74
CA ARG A 291 -17.52 22.03 -0.80
C ARG A 291 -18.48 23.21 -0.88
N ASN A 292 -18.33 24.15 0.04
CA ASN A 292 -19.09 25.40 0.04
C ASN A 292 -18.45 26.47 -0.89
N SER A 293 -19.11 27.62 -1.02
CA SER A 293 -18.62 28.74 -1.87
C SER A 293 -17.28 29.32 -1.43
N ASN A 294 -16.90 29.13 -0.16
CA ASN A 294 -15.61 29.59 0.36
C ASN A 294 -14.47 28.61 0.13
N GLY A 295 -14.78 27.41 -0.42
CA GLY A 295 -13.82 26.34 -0.64
C GLY A 295 -13.67 25.36 0.52
N ASP A 296 -14.34 25.56 1.64
CA ASP A 296 -14.32 24.68 2.79
C ASP A 296 -15.33 23.53 2.62
N TYR A 297 -15.10 22.42 3.33
CA TYR A 297 -16.00 21.28 3.33
C TYR A 297 -16.90 21.27 4.58
N SER A 298 -18.19 21.08 4.38
CA SER A 298 -19.18 20.94 5.45
C SER A 298 -19.98 19.64 5.27
N LEU A 299 -20.33 19.01 6.39
CA LEU A 299 -21.18 17.81 6.39
C LEU A 299 -22.54 18.12 5.77
N GLU A 300 -22.90 17.42 4.72
CA GLU A 300 -24.17 17.55 3.99
C GLU A 300 -25.17 16.48 4.42
N SER A 301 -24.73 15.22 4.46
CA SER A 301 -25.61 14.08 4.77
C SER A 301 -24.82 12.87 5.24
N SER A 302 -25.54 11.83 5.68
CA SER A 302 -24.97 10.53 6.05
C SER A 302 -25.86 9.39 5.55
N THR A 303 -25.23 8.33 5.06
CA THR A 303 -25.90 7.12 4.56
C THR A 303 -24.95 5.93 4.65
N THR A 304 -25.19 4.82 3.94
CA THR A 304 -24.22 3.73 3.75
C THR A 304 -23.45 3.92 2.45
N LEU A 305 -22.26 3.33 2.35
CA LEU A 305 -21.49 3.32 1.10
C LEU A 305 -22.31 2.76 -0.06
N TYR A 306 -23.05 1.68 0.19
CA TYR A 306 -23.94 1.06 -0.81
C TYR A 306 -24.97 2.06 -1.32
N ASN A 307 -25.71 2.75 -0.44
CA ASN A 307 -26.76 3.68 -0.83
C ASN A 307 -26.18 4.93 -1.52
N PHE A 308 -25.06 5.45 -1.02
CA PHE A 308 -24.37 6.58 -1.64
C PHE A 308 -23.97 6.24 -3.08
N MET A 309 -23.24 5.14 -3.30
CA MET A 309 -22.79 4.75 -4.63
C MET A 309 -23.96 4.41 -5.58
N LYS A 310 -25.05 3.82 -5.06
CA LYS A 310 -26.29 3.62 -5.86
C LYS A 310 -26.92 4.95 -6.27
N GLY A 311 -26.94 5.94 -5.38
CA GLY A 311 -27.40 7.31 -5.67
C GLY A 311 -26.56 8.00 -6.75
N GLU A 312 -25.27 7.69 -6.82
CA GLU A 312 -24.33 8.16 -7.86
C GLU A 312 -24.42 7.33 -9.17
N GLY A 313 -25.33 6.37 -9.26
CA GLY A 313 -25.56 5.57 -10.47
C GLY A 313 -24.63 4.37 -10.63
N TYR A 314 -23.95 3.93 -9.57
CA TYR A 314 -23.06 2.77 -9.66
C TYR A 314 -23.83 1.44 -9.59
N GLU A 315 -23.46 0.52 -10.46
CA GLU A 315 -23.80 -0.88 -10.35
C GLU A 315 -22.73 -1.65 -9.57
N PHE A 316 -23.16 -2.73 -8.87
CA PHE A 316 -22.24 -3.50 -8.04
C PHE A 316 -22.00 -4.90 -8.62
N ILE A 317 -20.75 -5.30 -8.66
CA ILE A 317 -20.33 -6.69 -8.79
C ILE A 317 -20.01 -7.18 -7.38
N ASP A 318 -20.82 -8.13 -6.89
CA ASP A 318 -20.76 -8.62 -5.52
C ASP A 318 -19.67 -9.70 -5.35
N LEU A 319 -18.80 -9.48 -4.41
CA LEU A 319 -17.79 -10.45 -3.98
C LEU A 319 -18.30 -11.27 -2.80
N GLY A 320 -18.19 -12.60 -2.87
CA GLY A 320 -18.41 -13.48 -1.75
C GLY A 320 -17.25 -13.50 -0.76
N ILE A 321 -17.43 -14.23 0.33
CA ILE A 321 -16.40 -14.35 1.37
C ILE A 321 -15.09 -14.94 0.85
N SER A 322 -15.15 -15.96 -0.01
CA SER A 322 -13.96 -16.57 -0.60
C SER A 322 -13.19 -15.59 -1.48
N GLU A 323 -13.90 -14.75 -2.25
CA GLU A 323 -13.31 -13.73 -3.12
C GLU A 323 -12.78 -12.54 -2.30
N GLN A 324 -13.52 -12.11 -1.27
CA GLN A 324 -13.07 -11.05 -0.36
C GLN A 324 -11.76 -11.41 0.34
N LEU A 325 -11.68 -12.62 0.89
CA LEU A 325 -10.48 -13.11 1.57
C LEU A 325 -9.32 -13.44 0.62
N SER A 326 -9.57 -13.46 -0.69
CA SER A 326 -8.56 -13.60 -1.74
C SER A 326 -8.08 -12.25 -2.30
N TYR A 327 -8.40 -11.13 -1.65
CA TYR A 327 -8.03 -9.77 -2.10
C TYR A 327 -8.57 -9.42 -3.50
N SER A 328 -9.73 -9.94 -3.90
CA SER A 328 -10.32 -9.74 -5.23
C SER A 328 -10.60 -8.27 -5.56
N SER A 329 -10.95 -7.45 -4.56
CA SER A 329 -11.15 -6.00 -4.74
C SER A 329 -9.83 -5.23 -4.93
N ASN A 330 -8.68 -5.82 -4.61
CA ASN A 330 -7.38 -5.16 -4.70
C ASN A 330 -6.75 -5.30 -6.11
N PHE A 331 -7.60 -5.21 -7.15
CA PHE A 331 -7.18 -5.11 -8.55
C PHE A 331 -6.70 -3.70 -8.88
N LEU A 332 -5.91 -3.57 -9.95
CA LEU A 332 -5.45 -2.28 -10.46
C LEU A 332 -6.18 -1.92 -11.75
N THR A 333 -6.87 -0.80 -11.77
CA THR A 333 -7.51 -0.29 -12.98
C THR A 333 -6.49 0.41 -13.88
N LEU A 334 -6.38 -0.06 -15.13
CA LEU A 334 -5.49 0.51 -16.15
C LEU A 334 -6.15 1.65 -16.92
N SER A 335 -7.43 1.50 -17.20
CA SER A 335 -8.28 2.50 -17.87
C SER A 335 -9.74 2.12 -17.66
N ASP A 336 -10.67 2.95 -18.07
CA ASP A 336 -12.10 2.68 -17.94
C ASP A 336 -12.48 1.32 -18.51
N GLY A 337 -12.91 0.40 -17.65
CA GLY A 337 -13.28 -0.97 -17.98
C GLY A 337 -12.12 -1.94 -18.27
N LYS A 338 -10.85 -1.58 -17.95
CA LYS A 338 -9.72 -2.49 -18.08
C LYS A 338 -8.92 -2.60 -16.78
N ILE A 339 -8.74 -3.84 -16.28
CA ILE A 339 -8.10 -4.07 -14.98
C ILE A 339 -7.02 -5.17 -15.04
N ILE A 340 -6.06 -5.08 -14.10
CA ILE A 340 -5.19 -6.20 -13.73
C ILE A 340 -5.74 -6.80 -12.44
N ALA A 341 -6.19 -8.06 -12.50
CA ALA A 341 -6.85 -8.74 -11.40
C ALA A 341 -6.10 -9.99 -10.95
N ILE A 342 -6.20 -10.27 -9.65
CA ILE A 342 -5.63 -11.47 -9.03
C ILE A 342 -6.46 -12.69 -9.42
N ASP A 343 -5.81 -13.85 -9.61
CA ASP A 343 -6.48 -15.15 -9.67
C ASP A 343 -6.96 -15.56 -8.26
N SER A 344 -8.17 -15.15 -7.90
CA SER A 344 -8.74 -15.40 -6.57
C SER A 344 -8.85 -16.88 -6.24
N SER A 345 -9.09 -17.73 -7.24
CA SER A 345 -9.15 -19.17 -7.05
C SER A 345 -7.81 -19.73 -6.56
N LYS A 346 -6.70 -19.29 -7.14
CA LYS A 346 -5.37 -19.72 -6.69
C LYS A 346 -5.08 -19.25 -5.27
N VAL A 347 -5.39 -17.98 -4.97
CA VAL A 347 -5.15 -17.42 -3.63
C VAL A 347 -5.93 -18.19 -2.57
N ILE A 348 -7.25 -18.39 -2.74
CA ILE A 348 -8.06 -19.04 -1.71
C ILE A 348 -7.67 -20.51 -1.51
N HIS A 349 -7.35 -21.24 -2.59
CA HIS A 349 -6.89 -22.61 -2.47
C HIS A 349 -5.56 -22.69 -1.69
N LYS A 350 -4.65 -21.74 -1.92
CA LYS A 350 -3.40 -21.66 -1.18
C LYS A 350 -3.65 -21.37 0.30
N LEU A 351 -4.48 -20.39 0.65
CA LEU A 351 -4.82 -20.06 2.03
C LEU A 351 -5.48 -21.24 2.76
N LEU A 352 -6.35 -21.99 2.07
CA LEU A 352 -6.96 -23.20 2.60
C LEU A 352 -5.94 -24.34 2.79
N ALA A 353 -4.96 -24.47 1.90
CA ALA A 353 -3.90 -25.49 2.00
C ALA A 353 -2.89 -25.19 3.11
N GLU A 354 -2.65 -23.92 3.38
CA GLU A 354 -1.75 -23.45 4.44
C GLU A 354 -2.42 -23.30 5.81
N ASP A 355 -3.70 -23.69 5.92
CA ASP A 355 -4.50 -23.71 7.16
C ASP A 355 -4.53 -22.35 7.90
N VAL A 356 -4.64 -21.28 7.12
CA VAL A 356 -4.62 -19.88 7.62
C VAL A 356 -5.87 -19.56 8.44
N PHE A 357 -7.02 -20.21 8.13
CA PHE A 357 -8.32 -19.88 8.69
C PHE A 357 -8.73 -20.85 9.81
N ASP A 358 -9.46 -20.31 10.79
CA ASP A 358 -10.19 -21.14 11.77
C ASP A 358 -11.27 -22.01 11.08
N ALA A 359 -11.75 -23.03 11.82
CA ALA A 359 -12.69 -24.01 11.27
C ALA A 359 -14.03 -23.38 10.80
N GLY A 360 -14.52 -22.35 11.49
CA GLY A 360 -15.77 -21.67 11.16
C GLY A 360 -15.63 -20.87 9.86
N THR A 361 -14.58 -20.08 9.75
CA THR A 361 -14.24 -19.32 8.53
C THR A 361 -14.00 -20.25 7.36
N ARG A 362 -13.23 -21.33 7.55
CA ARG A 362 -12.99 -22.37 6.54
C ARG A 362 -14.30 -22.96 5.99
N HIS A 363 -15.24 -23.28 6.89
CA HIS A 363 -16.55 -23.81 6.49
C HIS A 363 -17.33 -22.80 5.63
N LYS A 364 -17.36 -21.52 6.03
CA LYS A 364 -18.03 -20.45 5.27
C LYS A 364 -17.41 -20.28 3.88
N ILE A 365 -16.09 -20.32 3.76
CA ILE A 365 -15.36 -20.23 2.48
C ILE A 365 -15.75 -21.39 1.57
N LEU A 366 -15.68 -22.64 2.05
CA LEU A 366 -15.99 -23.81 1.24
C LEU A 366 -17.46 -23.79 0.74
N LYS A 367 -18.39 -23.36 1.60
CA LYS A 367 -19.80 -23.19 1.22
C LYS A 367 -20.01 -22.11 0.15
N ASP A 368 -19.30 -20.97 0.26
CA ASP A 368 -19.36 -19.91 -0.73
C ASP A 368 -18.81 -20.38 -2.08
N MET A 369 -17.68 -21.08 -2.08
CA MET A 369 -17.09 -21.66 -3.30
C MET A 369 -18.02 -22.67 -3.97
N GLU A 370 -18.72 -23.51 -3.19
CA GLU A 370 -19.72 -24.45 -3.71
C GLU A 370 -20.90 -23.72 -4.35
N MET A 371 -21.45 -22.70 -3.69
CA MET A 371 -22.56 -21.88 -4.24
C MET A 371 -22.17 -21.20 -5.54
N ARG A 372 -20.93 -20.78 -5.69
CA ARG A 372 -20.36 -20.18 -6.91
C ARG A 372 -19.99 -21.21 -7.98
N LYS A 373 -20.15 -22.52 -7.70
CA LYS A 373 -19.76 -23.61 -8.61
C LYS A 373 -18.31 -23.51 -9.08
N GLY A 374 -17.42 -23.03 -8.23
CA GLY A 374 -16.01 -22.81 -8.54
C GLY A 374 -15.70 -21.62 -9.47
N LYS A 375 -16.71 -20.85 -9.91
CA LYS A 375 -16.52 -19.66 -10.73
C LYS A 375 -16.29 -18.43 -9.82
N MET A 376 -15.05 -18.12 -9.58
CA MET A 376 -14.64 -17.01 -8.73
C MET A 376 -14.13 -15.83 -9.56
N PHE A 377 -14.06 -14.66 -8.94
CA PHE A 377 -13.42 -13.50 -9.52
C PHE A 377 -11.97 -13.82 -9.97
N PRO A 378 -11.54 -13.39 -11.17
CA PRO A 378 -12.27 -12.54 -12.11
C PRO A 378 -13.12 -13.29 -13.14
N GLU A 379 -13.30 -14.60 -13.01
CA GLU A 379 -14.03 -15.46 -13.95
C GLU A 379 -15.49 -15.74 -13.50
N SER A 380 -15.99 -14.96 -12.54
CA SER A 380 -17.39 -15.06 -12.11
C SER A 380 -18.36 -14.64 -13.21
N ASP A 381 -19.57 -15.22 -13.21
CA ASP A 381 -20.59 -14.89 -14.22
C ASP A 381 -20.95 -13.40 -14.23
N ALA A 382 -20.87 -12.71 -13.08
CA ALA A 382 -21.09 -11.27 -12.99
C ALA A 382 -20.00 -10.48 -13.71
N MET A 383 -18.73 -10.86 -13.51
CA MET A 383 -17.58 -10.24 -14.21
C MET A 383 -17.67 -10.45 -15.71
N LEU A 384 -17.96 -11.67 -16.16
CA LEU A 384 -18.07 -11.98 -17.59
C LEU A 384 -19.18 -11.17 -18.29
N ARG A 385 -20.28 -10.85 -17.58
CA ARG A 385 -21.36 -10.01 -18.11
C ARG A 385 -21.11 -8.53 -18.05
N SER A 386 -20.16 -8.08 -17.25
CA SER A 386 -19.89 -6.64 -17.04
C SER A 386 -19.21 -5.96 -18.22
N GLY A 387 -18.60 -6.72 -19.12
CA GLY A 387 -17.82 -6.18 -20.24
C GLY A 387 -16.44 -5.63 -19.84
N ILE A 388 -16.01 -5.84 -18.59
CA ILE A 388 -14.68 -5.42 -18.13
C ILE A 388 -13.61 -6.32 -18.76
N ASP A 389 -12.60 -5.71 -19.36
CA ASP A 389 -11.42 -6.38 -19.89
C ASP A 389 -10.46 -6.70 -18.73
N VAL A 390 -10.18 -7.98 -18.52
CA VAL A 390 -9.41 -8.46 -17.36
C VAL A 390 -8.10 -9.09 -17.79
N ILE A 391 -6.99 -8.55 -17.29
CA ILE A 391 -5.69 -9.20 -17.33
C ILE A 391 -5.52 -9.94 -16.00
N LYS A 392 -5.68 -11.26 -16.05
CA LYS A 392 -5.52 -12.11 -14.86
C LYS A 392 -4.05 -12.41 -14.61
N ILE A 393 -3.60 -12.19 -13.37
CA ILE A 393 -2.24 -12.50 -12.94
C ILE A 393 -2.24 -13.37 -11.67
N ASP A 394 -1.17 -14.12 -11.51
CA ASP A 394 -0.92 -14.90 -10.29
C ASP A 394 -0.10 -14.06 -9.31
N LEU A 395 -0.67 -13.76 -8.17
CA LEU A 395 -0.05 -13.07 -7.04
C LEU A 395 -0.26 -13.88 -5.74
N SER A 396 -0.51 -15.18 -5.87
CA SER A 396 -0.92 -16.04 -4.76
C SER A 396 0.14 -16.16 -3.66
N GLU A 397 1.40 -15.90 -3.97
CA GLU A 397 2.49 -15.90 -2.99
C GLU A 397 2.61 -14.54 -2.30
N ILE A 398 2.76 -13.47 -3.08
CA ILE A 398 3.05 -12.13 -2.55
C ILE A 398 1.87 -11.52 -1.76
N THR A 399 0.65 -12.00 -2.00
CA THR A 399 -0.54 -11.63 -1.22
C THR A 399 -0.45 -12.02 0.26
N GLY A 400 0.51 -12.86 0.65
CA GLY A 400 0.80 -13.16 2.05
C GLY A 400 1.12 -11.93 2.92
N GLY A 401 1.32 -10.76 2.33
CA GLY A 401 1.42 -9.48 3.01
C GLY A 401 0.10 -8.69 3.12
N TYR A 402 -1.06 -9.29 2.86
CA TYR A 402 -2.41 -8.68 2.93
C TYR A 402 -2.75 -7.69 1.80
N GLY A 403 -2.20 -7.82 0.62
CA GLY A 403 -2.50 -6.90 -0.48
C GLY A 403 -2.25 -7.48 -1.87
N GLY A 404 -2.80 -6.83 -2.89
CA GLY A 404 -2.69 -7.23 -4.29
C GLY A 404 -2.11 -6.13 -5.18
N ALA A 405 -2.49 -6.13 -6.46
CA ALA A 405 -1.94 -5.23 -7.47
C ALA A 405 -2.14 -3.74 -7.16
N HIS A 406 -3.29 -3.37 -6.56
CA HIS A 406 -3.57 -1.98 -6.18
C HIS A 406 -2.63 -1.50 -5.08
N CYS A 407 -2.49 -2.28 -4.01
CA CYS A 407 -1.61 -1.94 -2.88
C CYS A 407 -0.13 -1.83 -3.29
N MET A 408 0.34 -2.65 -4.24
CA MET A 408 1.74 -2.65 -4.70
C MET A 408 2.10 -1.47 -5.61
N THR A 409 1.14 -0.64 -6.00
CA THR A 409 1.36 0.42 -6.98
C THR A 409 0.98 1.80 -6.42
N SER A 410 1.90 2.75 -6.55
CA SER A 410 1.60 4.18 -6.38
C SER A 410 1.32 4.79 -7.75
N ALA A 411 0.07 5.04 -8.08
CA ALA A 411 -0.29 5.73 -9.33
C ALA A 411 0.19 7.19 -9.26
N ILE A 412 1.05 7.59 -10.19
CA ILE A 412 1.63 8.94 -10.26
C ILE A 412 0.88 9.80 -11.26
N SER A 413 0.36 9.20 -12.31
CA SER A 413 -0.36 9.93 -13.38
C SER A 413 -1.44 9.04 -13.97
N ARG A 414 -2.64 9.63 -14.03
CA ARG A 414 -3.82 9.10 -14.76
C ARG A 414 -4.39 10.22 -15.61
N THR A 415 -4.85 9.93 -16.83
CA THR A 415 -5.45 10.88 -17.78
C THR A 415 -6.87 10.49 -18.14
#